data_6ff3bea5759eaa5df6b594b8f9b1d675
#
_entry.id   6ff3bea5759eaa5df6b594b8f9b1d675
#
_cell.length_a   1.000
_cell.length_b   1.000
_cell.length_c   1.000
_cell.angle_alpha   90.00
_cell.angle_beta   90.00
_cell.angle_gamma   90.00
#
_symmetry.space_group_name_H-M   'P 1'
#
loop_
_entity.id
_entity.type
_entity.pdbx_description
1 polymer ?
#
loop_
_entity_poly.entity_id
_entity_poly.type
_entity_poly.pdbx_seq_one_letter_code
_entity_poly.pdbx_strand_id
1 'polypeptide(L)'
;MVLTKPGMVLIYNGVEYTVGASVIATDQSVYRGLYGKITEIRSDGDKETDNVGPDIYCAFEQPVLHDEIIALEKSFSTLYGAPRSMDDIIFDPVIMAPEMVQQLEGDTQDRSLTVYRLVEDFSLNGERNYSEELFTDPAIAQFVFQNRLSKAANSDWMVQWRATLELGQISCER
;
A
#
# COMPACT_ATOMS: atom_id res chain seq x y z
N MET A 1 -0.26 21.91 -21.01
CA MET A 1 1.04 22.13 -20.30
C MET A 1 1.46 20.84 -19.63
N VAL A 2 2.73 20.45 -19.78
CA VAL A 2 3.27 19.23 -19.16
C VAL A 2 4.43 19.60 -18.23
N LEU A 3 4.34 19.20 -16.96
CA LEU A 3 5.36 19.41 -15.92
C LEU A 3 5.94 18.07 -15.52
N THR A 4 7.25 17.87 -15.73
CA THR A 4 7.93 16.57 -15.50
C THR A 4 9.16 16.70 -14.60
N LYS A 5 9.68 17.92 -14.37
CA LYS A 5 10.89 18.09 -13.58
C LYS A 5 10.54 18.31 -12.12
N PRO A 6 11.25 17.63 -11.19
CA PRO A 6 11.06 17.88 -9.75
C PRO A 6 11.13 19.35 -9.39
N GLY A 7 10.23 19.80 -8.51
CA GLY A 7 10.09 21.20 -8.10
C GLY A 7 9.24 22.08 -9.02
N MET A 8 8.78 21.57 -10.17
CA MET A 8 7.79 22.32 -10.96
C MET A 8 6.43 22.27 -10.28
N VAL A 9 5.75 23.41 -10.28
CA VAL A 9 4.52 23.63 -9.52
C VAL A 9 3.36 23.96 -10.44
N LEU A 10 2.20 23.39 -10.17
CA LEU A 10 0.90 23.80 -10.69
C LEU A 10 0.01 24.24 -9.54
N ILE A 11 -0.63 25.41 -9.64
CA ILE A 11 -1.67 25.83 -8.72
C ILE A 11 -3.02 25.59 -9.39
N TYR A 12 -3.86 24.77 -8.76
CA TYR A 12 -5.22 24.52 -9.22
C TYR A 12 -6.22 24.64 -8.06
N ASN A 13 -7.24 25.49 -8.24
CA ASN A 13 -8.26 25.82 -7.22
C ASN A 13 -7.65 26.24 -5.86
N GLY A 14 -6.50 26.94 -5.89
CA GLY A 14 -5.81 27.40 -4.69
C GLY A 14 -4.98 26.34 -3.98
N VAL A 15 -4.91 25.13 -4.52
CA VAL A 15 -4.05 24.03 -4.03
C VAL A 15 -2.82 23.94 -4.92
N GLU A 16 -1.66 23.81 -4.29
CA GLU A 16 -0.38 23.65 -4.94
C GLU A 16 -0.07 22.17 -5.14
N TYR A 17 0.32 21.80 -6.36
CA TYR A 17 0.79 20.45 -6.74
C TYR A 17 2.20 20.55 -7.28
N THR A 18 3.15 19.89 -6.63
CA THR A 18 4.58 19.97 -6.97
C THR A 18 5.08 18.62 -7.48
N VAL A 19 5.71 18.59 -8.65
CA VAL A 19 6.37 17.38 -9.17
C VAL A 19 7.49 16.97 -8.22
N GLY A 20 7.50 15.69 -7.83
CA GLY A 20 8.43 15.13 -6.85
C GLY A 20 7.92 15.17 -5.40
N ALA A 21 6.84 15.89 -5.12
CA ALA A 21 6.27 15.93 -3.77
C ALA A 21 5.62 14.60 -3.40
N SER A 22 5.70 14.27 -2.11
CA SER A 22 5.02 13.12 -1.53
C SER A 22 3.51 13.38 -1.43
N VAL A 23 2.72 12.36 -1.72
CA VAL A 23 1.26 12.40 -1.68
C VAL A 23 0.68 11.18 -0.97
N ILE A 24 -0.56 11.34 -0.51
CA ILE A 24 -1.42 10.25 -0.09
C ILE A 24 -2.68 10.24 -0.96
N ALA A 25 -3.11 9.06 -1.40
CA ALA A 25 -4.38 8.91 -2.10
C ALA A 25 -5.55 9.08 -1.13
N THR A 26 -6.52 9.95 -1.50
CA THR A 26 -7.69 10.27 -0.67
C THR A 26 -8.76 9.18 -0.75
N ASP A 27 -9.82 9.31 0.06
CA ASP A 27 -10.99 8.40 0.05
C ASP A 27 -11.78 8.43 -1.27
N GLN A 28 -11.51 9.40 -2.15
CA GLN A 28 -12.13 9.49 -3.48
C GLN A 28 -11.45 8.58 -4.51
N SER A 29 -10.34 7.97 -4.14
CA SER A 29 -9.57 7.04 -4.98
C SER A 29 -9.73 5.59 -4.53
N VAL A 30 -9.69 4.67 -5.52
CA VAL A 30 -9.56 3.23 -5.24
C VAL A 30 -8.22 2.89 -4.56
N TYR A 31 -7.19 3.73 -4.73
CA TYR A 31 -5.88 3.65 -4.09
C TYR A 31 -5.83 4.26 -2.68
N ARG A 32 -6.97 4.61 -2.09
CA ARG A 32 -7.04 5.35 -0.82
C ARG A 32 -6.06 4.83 0.23
N GLY A 33 -5.37 5.79 0.87
CA GLY A 33 -4.41 5.50 1.93
C GLY A 33 -3.01 5.14 1.45
N LEU A 34 -2.81 4.86 0.15
CA LEU A 34 -1.48 4.61 -0.38
C LEU A 34 -0.67 5.90 -0.47
N TYR A 35 0.59 5.75 -0.16
CA TYR A 35 1.60 6.80 -0.29
C TYR A 35 2.29 6.70 -1.64
N GLY A 36 2.68 7.84 -2.18
CA GLY A 36 3.38 7.91 -3.45
C GLY A 36 4.02 9.26 -3.68
N LYS A 37 4.43 9.49 -4.91
CA LYS A 37 5.01 10.77 -5.37
C LYS A 37 4.34 11.23 -6.65
N ILE A 38 4.21 12.55 -6.82
CA ILE A 38 3.83 13.13 -8.10
C ILE A 38 5.01 13.01 -9.05
N THR A 39 4.83 12.33 -10.16
CA THR A 39 5.86 12.13 -11.19
C THR A 39 5.71 13.10 -12.36
N GLU A 40 4.47 13.46 -12.69
CA GLU A 40 4.14 14.37 -13.78
C GLU A 40 2.80 15.06 -13.54
N ILE A 41 2.61 16.24 -14.10
CA ILE A 41 1.32 16.95 -14.09
C ILE A 41 1.02 17.43 -15.51
N ARG A 42 -0.18 17.12 -16.03
CA ARG A 42 -0.64 17.61 -17.33
C ARG A 42 -1.91 18.43 -17.19
N SER A 43 -1.95 19.56 -17.87
CA SER A 43 -3.13 20.43 -17.89
C SER A 43 -3.51 20.82 -19.30
N ASP A 44 -4.71 21.35 -19.43
CA ASP A 44 -5.28 21.84 -20.69
C ASP A 44 -5.30 20.75 -21.79
N GLY A 45 -4.85 21.08 -22.99
CA GLY A 45 -4.87 20.17 -24.14
C GLY A 45 -3.92 18.97 -24.08
N ASP A 46 -3.06 18.89 -23.06
CA ASP A 46 -2.08 17.80 -22.91
C ASP A 46 -2.58 16.67 -21.97
N LYS A 47 -3.81 16.79 -21.43
CA LYS A 47 -4.41 15.75 -20.59
C LYS A 47 -4.73 14.49 -21.39
N GLU A 48 -4.70 13.35 -20.69
CA GLU A 48 -5.09 12.06 -21.24
C GLU A 48 -6.48 11.61 -20.76
N THR A 49 -7.02 12.28 -19.73
CA THR A 49 -8.34 11.95 -19.18
C THR A 49 -9.34 13.08 -19.41
N ASP A 50 -10.64 12.76 -19.18
CA ASP A 50 -11.73 13.73 -19.17
C ASP A 50 -11.92 14.40 -17.79
N ASN A 51 -10.96 14.30 -16.89
CA ASN A 51 -11.00 14.98 -15.59
C ASN A 51 -11.26 16.47 -15.77
N VAL A 52 -12.06 17.08 -14.90
CA VAL A 52 -12.33 18.52 -14.95
C VAL A 52 -11.04 19.32 -14.68
N GLY A 53 -10.22 18.86 -13.72
CA GLY A 53 -8.93 19.42 -13.38
C GLY A 53 -7.76 18.85 -14.19
N PRO A 54 -6.51 19.16 -13.79
CA PRO A 54 -5.31 18.56 -14.34
C PRO A 54 -5.24 17.06 -14.06
N ASP A 55 -4.52 16.35 -14.91
CA ASP A 55 -4.12 14.97 -14.68
C ASP A 55 -2.85 14.98 -13.83
N ILE A 56 -2.90 14.37 -12.66
CA ILE A 56 -1.77 14.23 -11.73
C ILE A 56 -1.28 12.79 -11.82
N TYR A 57 -0.09 12.60 -12.37
CA TYR A 57 0.55 11.29 -12.47
C TYR A 57 1.28 10.99 -11.18
N CYS A 58 0.97 9.85 -10.60
CA CYS A 58 1.54 9.41 -9.34
C CYS A 58 2.21 8.04 -9.50
N ALA A 59 3.31 7.84 -8.81
CA ALA A 59 3.88 6.53 -8.54
C ALA A 59 3.57 6.20 -7.07
N PHE A 60 2.72 5.20 -6.84
CA PHE A 60 2.37 4.73 -5.51
C PHE A 60 3.25 3.57 -5.07
N GLU A 61 3.47 3.47 -3.77
CA GLU A 61 4.15 2.35 -3.16
C GLU A 61 3.17 1.18 -3.00
N GLN A 62 3.66 -0.01 -3.28
CA GLN A 62 2.86 -1.21 -3.03
C GLN A 62 2.73 -1.43 -1.53
N PRO A 63 1.52 -1.77 -1.03
CA PRO A 63 1.34 -2.11 0.37
C PRO A 63 2.11 -3.38 0.70
N VAL A 64 2.73 -3.40 1.88
CA VAL A 64 3.46 -4.56 2.41
C VAL A 64 2.68 -5.30 3.49
N LEU A 65 1.63 -4.66 4.01
CA LEU A 65 0.81 -5.23 5.08
C LEU A 65 -0.30 -6.08 4.48
N HIS A 66 -0.49 -7.26 5.02
CA HIS A 66 -1.42 -8.26 4.48
C HIS A 66 -2.88 -7.78 4.45
N ASP A 67 -3.32 -7.06 5.46
CA ASP A 67 -4.65 -6.47 5.55
C ASP A 67 -4.88 -5.34 4.53
N GLU A 68 -3.84 -4.53 4.24
CA GLU A 68 -3.89 -3.51 3.20
C GLU A 68 -3.95 -4.13 1.81
N ILE A 69 -3.19 -5.20 1.56
CA ILE A 69 -3.21 -5.96 0.31
C ILE A 69 -4.62 -6.49 0.05
N ILE A 70 -5.22 -7.19 1.02
CA ILE A 70 -6.59 -7.73 0.89
C ILE A 70 -7.61 -6.61 0.65
N ALA A 71 -7.50 -5.49 1.37
CA ALA A 71 -8.40 -4.36 1.21
C ALA A 71 -8.31 -3.74 -0.18
N LEU A 72 -7.09 -3.60 -0.72
CA LEU A 72 -6.83 -3.06 -2.04
C LEU A 72 -7.36 -3.99 -3.13
N GLU A 73 -7.03 -5.28 -3.10
CA GLU A 73 -7.52 -6.29 -4.05
C GLU A 73 -9.05 -6.35 -4.07
N LYS A 74 -9.68 -6.28 -2.90
CA LYS A 74 -11.14 -6.22 -2.77
C LYS A 74 -11.73 -4.97 -3.40
N SER A 75 -11.10 -3.81 -3.20
CA SER A 75 -11.55 -2.54 -3.78
C SER A 75 -11.48 -2.56 -5.30
N PHE A 76 -10.38 -3.06 -5.87
CA PHE A 76 -10.21 -3.23 -7.31
C PHE A 76 -11.15 -4.28 -7.88
N SER A 77 -11.32 -5.41 -7.21
CA SER A 77 -12.27 -6.45 -7.64
C SER A 77 -13.71 -5.92 -7.69
N THR A 78 -14.08 -5.06 -6.73
CA THR A 78 -15.40 -4.41 -6.71
C THR A 78 -15.54 -3.41 -7.87
N LEU A 79 -14.52 -2.59 -8.11
CA LEU A 79 -14.53 -1.60 -9.19
C LEU A 79 -14.68 -2.24 -10.57
N TYR A 80 -13.96 -3.32 -10.80
CA TYR A 80 -13.95 -4.00 -12.12
C TYR A 80 -15.00 -5.11 -12.27
N GLY A 81 -15.72 -5.46 -11.19
CA GLY A 81 -16.69 -6.54 -11.20
C GLY A 81 -16.10 -7.94 -11.43
N ALA A 82 -14.80 -8.10 -11.24
CA ALA A 82 -14.05 -9.34 -11.42
C ALA A 82 -12.90 -9.42 -10.41
N PRO A 83 -12.50 -10.63 -9.97
CA PRO A 83 -11.36 -10.80 -9.08
C PRO A 83 -10.09 -10.13 -9.62
N ARG A 84 -9.40 -9.38 -8.77
CA ARG A 84 -8.12 -8.74 -9.05
C ARG A 84 -7.13 -9.07 -7.95
N SER A 85 -5.91 -9.40 -8.35
CA SER A 85 -4.76 -9.59 -7.46
C SER A 85 -3.81 -8.39 -7.55
N MET A 86 -2.81 -8.35 -6.68
CA MET A 86 -1.78 -7.31 -6.70
C MET A 86 -1.07 -7.22 -8.06
N ASP A 87 -0.88 -8.34 -8.75
CA ASP A 87 -0.24 -8.38 -10.07
C ASP A 87 -1.08 -7.72 -11.18
N ASP A 88 -2.39 -7.57 -10.93
CA ASP A 88 -3.33 -6.91 -11.87
C ASP A 88 -3.44 -5.39 -11.61
N ILE A 89 -2.81 -4.88 -10.55
CA ILE A 89 -2.93 -3.48 -10.11
C ILE A 89 -1.70 -2.70 -10.54
N ILE A 90 -1.93 -1.59 -11.26
CA ILE A 90 -0.87 -0.70 -11.70
C ILE A 90 -0.61 0.32 -10.59
N PHE A 91 0.65 0.53 -10.22
CA PHE A 91 1.08 1.50 -9.21
C PHE A 91 1.89 2.66 -9.78
N ASP A 92 2.46 2.50 -11.01
CA ASP A 92 3.29 3.50 -11.67
C ASP A 92 3.21 3.35 -13.20
N PRO A 93 2.81 4.40 -13.94
CA PRO A 93 2.13 5.60 -13.45
C PRO A 93 0.62 5.38 -13.25
N VAL A 94 0.05 6.08 -12.29
CA VAL A 94 -1.41 6.17 -12.06
C VAL A 94 -1.86 7.60 -12.29
N ILE A 95 -2.88 7.81 -13.14
CA ILE A 95 -3.45 9.13 -13.40
C ILE A 95 -4.56 9.40 -12.38
N MET A 96 -4.41 10.48 -11.63
CA MET A 96 -5.29 10.90 -10.56
C MET A 96 -5.92 12.24 -10.88
N ALA A 97 -7.19 12.43 -10.50
CA ALA A 97 -7.78 13.76 -10.44
C ALA A 97 -7.27 14.52 -9.18
N PRO A 98 -7.29 15.85 -9.16
CA PRO A 98 -6.80 16.64 -8.03
C PRO A 98 -7.40 16.26 -6.68
N GLU A 99 -8.69 15.95 -6.64
CA GLU A 99 -9.41 15.54 -5.42
C GLU A 99 -9.03 14.13 -4.91
N MET A 100 -8.42 13.32 -5.76
CA MET A 100 -8.00 11.95 -5.42
C MET A 100 -6.63 11.89 -4.73
N VAL A 101 -5.91 13.02 -4.66
CA VAL A 101 -4.59 13.09 -4.04
C VAL A 101 -4.49 14.28 -3.10
N GLN A 102 -3.78 14.10 -2.02
CA GLN A 102 -3.42 15.15 -1.08
C GLN A 102 -1.89 15.20 -1.00
N GLN A 103 -1.30 16.35 -1.34
CA GLN A 103 0.12 16.57 -1.14
C GLN A 103 0.43 16.69 0.36
N LEU A 104 1.50 16.06 0.78
CA LEU A 104 1.94 16.07 2.15
C LEU A 104 2.87 17.27 2.34
N GLU A 105 2.55 18.12 3.32
CA GLU A 105 3.41 19.24 3.71
C GLU A 105 4.62 18.72 4.50
N GLY A 106 5.81 19.09 4.04
CA GLY A 106 7.07 18.83 4.74
C GLY A 106 7.73 17.53 4.37
N ASP A 107 9.05 17.58 4.46
CA ASP A 107 9.97 16.47 4.26
C ASP A 107 9.60 15.29 5.17
N THR A 108 9.72 14.12 4.65
CA THR A 108 9.49 12.82 5.29
C THR A 108 9.71 12.82 6.80
N GLN A 109 8.62 13.01 7.57
CA GLN A 109 8.68 12.59 8.96
C GLN A 109 8.91 11.08 8.98
N ASP A 110 9.91 10.69 9.76
CA ASP A 110 10.18 9.31 10.16
C ASP A 110 8.86 8.66 10.63
N ARG A 111 8.20 7.94 9.73
CA ARG A 111 6.90 7.32 10.03
C ARG A 111 7.19 5.97 10.62
N SER A 112 7.17 5.90 11.94
CA SER A 112 7.13 4.61 12.60
C SER A 112 5.70 4.06 12.56
N LEU A 113 5.52 2.93 11.89
CA LEU A 113 4.28 2.18 11.90
C LEU A 113 4.40 1.05 12.93
N THR A 114 3.46 1.01 13.86
CA THR A 114 3.37 -0.12 14.78
C THR A 114 2.78 -1.32 14.05
N VAL A 115 3.50 -2.41 14.04
CA VAL A 115 3.10 -3.65 13.37
C VAL A 115 3.13 -4.83 14.31
N TYR A 116 2.28 -5.79 14.04
CA TYR A 116 2.29 -7.12 14.64
C TYR A 116 2.94 -8.08 13.64
N ARG A 117 4.06 -8.64 14.03
CA ARG A 117 4.87 -9.54 13.21
C ARG A 117 4.60 -10.98 13.63
N LEU A 118 3.98 -11.75 12.76
CA LEU A 118 3.81 -13.20 12.93
C LEU A 118 4.95 -13.91 12.21
N VAL A 119 5.75 -14.62 12.98
CA VAL A 119 6.87 -15.41 12.47
C VAL A 119 6.57 -16.90 12.72
N GLU A 120 6.70 -17.71 11.69
CA GLU A 120 6.59 -19.16 11.77
C GLU A 120 7.89 -19.82 11.33
N ASP A 121 8.33 -20.78 12.11
CA ASP A 121 9.48 -21.64 11.83
C ASP A 121 9.02 -23.10 12.01
N PHE A 122 9.03 -23.88 10.96
CA PHE A 122 8.57 -25.26 11.00
C PHE A 122 9.43 -26.17 10.12
N SER A 123 9.50 -27.44 10.51
CA SER A 123 10.18 -28.48 9.75
C SER A 123 9.16 -29.43 9.15
N LEU A 124 9.23 -29.62 7.85
CA LEU A 124 8.41 -30.54 7.08
C LEU A 124 9.32 -31.47 6.28
N ASN A 125 9.21 -32.78 6.48
CA ASN A 125 10.03 -33.80 5.77
C ASN A 125 11.55 -33.57 5.88
N GLY A 126 12.02 -32.95 6.98
CA GLY A 126 13.44 -32.66 7.18
C GLY A 126 13.90 -31.33 6.56
N GLU A 127 13.02 -30.63 5.86
CA GLU A 127 13.28 -29.29 5.36
C GLU A 127 12.76 -28.25 6.33
N ARG A 128 13.57 -27.23 6.62
CA ARG A 128 13.20 -26.09 7.46
C ARG A 128 12.55 -25.02 6.59
N ASN A 129 11.35 -24.59 7.00
CA ASN A 129 10.58 -23.53 6.36
C ASN A 129 10.43 -22.37 7.33
N TYR A 130 10.44 -21.16 6.77
CA TYR A 130 10.28 -19.92 7.49
C TYR A 130 9.26 -19.06 6.76
N SER A 131 8.34 -18.45 7.51
CA SER A 131 7.41 -17.44 6.99
C SER A 131 7.29 -16.28 7.95
N GLU A 132 7.04 -15.10 7.40
CA GLU A 132 6.83 -13.87 8.13
C GLU A 132 5.65 -13.11 7.52
N GLU A 133 4.72 -12.65 8.37
CA GLU A 133 3.59 -11.83 7.98
C GLU A 133 3.47 -10.64 8.92
N LEU A 134 3.11 -9.47 8.35
CA LEU A 134 2.96 -8.22 9.07
C LEU A 134 1.51 -7.76 9.05
N PHE A 135 1.02 -7.29 10.18
CA PHE A 135 -0.35 -6.80 10.38
C PHE A 135 -0.33 -5.46 11.12
N THR A 136 -1.27 -4.58 10.81
CA THR A 136 -1.53 -3.34 11.58
C THR A 136 -2.63 -3.52 12.61
N ASP A 137 -3.57 -4.42 12.35
CA ASP A 137 -4.69 -4.73 13.25
C ASP A 137 -4.33 -5.86 14.22
N PRO A 138 -4.29 -5.58 15.54
CA PRO A 138 -3.98 -6.60 16.56
C PRO A 138 -4.99 -7.75 16.60
N ALA A 139 -6.27 -7.47 16.31
CA ALA A 139 -7.30 -8.51 16.36
C ALA A 139 -7.15 -9.49 15.20
N ILE A 140 -6.83 -8.99 14.00
CA ILE A 140 -6.54 -9.83 12.83
C ILE A 140 -5.27 -10.65 13.07
N ALA A 141 -4.18 -10.03 13.53
CA ALA A 141 -2.93 -10.72 13.84
C ALA A 141 -3.14 -11.86 14.87
N GLN A 142 -3.87 -11.56 15.95
CA GLN A 142 -4.20 -12.54 16.99
C GLN A 142 -5.09 -13.67 16.45
N PHE A 143 -6.08 -13.36 15.62
CA PHE A 143 -6.96 -14.36 15.01
C PHE A 143 -6.17 -15.31 14.10
N VAL A 144 -5.32 -14.76 13.23
CA VAL A 144 -4.47 -15.58 12.33
C VAL A 144 -3.53 -16.44 13.14
N PHE A 145 -2.88 -15.90 14.16
CA PHE A 145 -1.99 -16.64 15.06
C PHE A 145 -2.70 -17.81 15.74
N GLN A 146 -3.88 -17.58 16.34
CA GLN A 146 -4.66 -18.65 17.00
C GLN A 146 -5.12 -19.73 16.02
N ASN A 147 -5.52 -19.34 14.82
CA ASN A 147 -5.93 -20.29 13.78
C ASN A 147 -4.78 -21.20 13.36
N ARG A 148 -3.56 -20.66 13.22
CA ARG A 148 -2.36 -21.44 12.90
C ARG A 148 -1.94 -22.35 14.05
N LEU A 149 -2.00 -21.88 15.30
CA LEU A 149 -1.80 -22.71 16.49
C LEU A 149 -2.73 -23.94 16.49
N SER A 150 -4.03 -23.71 16.22
CA SER A 150 -5.03 -24.76 16.19
C SER A 150 -4.77 -25.78 15.07
N LYS A 151 -4.35 -25.31 13.88
CA LYS A 151 -3.98 -26.17 12.76
C LYS A 151 -2.73 -27.02 13.08
N ALA A 152 -1.70 -26.39 13.67
CA ALA A 152 -0.48 -27.09 14.05
C ALA A 152 -0.74 -28.15 15.13
N ALA A 153 -1.54 -27.85 16.14
CA ALA A 153 -1.90 -28.78 17.20
C ALA A 153 -2.68 -30.01 16.71
N ASN A 154 -3.39 -29.89 15.59
CA ASN A 154 -4.17 -30.97 14.98
C ASN A 154 -3.44 -31.68 13.83
N SER A 155 -2.16 -31.39 13.61
CA SER A 155 -1.38 -31.96 12.51
C SER A 155 -0.43 -33.03 13.01
N ASP A 156 -0.71 -34.28 12.70
CA ASP A 156 0.13 -35.44 13.09
C ASP A 156 1.49 -35.48 12.38
N TRP A 157 1.72 -34.65 11.39
CA TRP A 157 2.90 -34.65 10.53
C TRP A 157 3.90 -33.52 10.79
N MET A 158 3.56 -32.54 11.64
CA MET A 158 4.47 -31.45 12.05
C MET A 158 5.38 -31.94 13.19
N VAL A 159 6.62 -32.23 12.87
CA VAL A 159 7.60 -32.72 13.85
C VAL A 159 8.12 -31.58 14.75
N GLN A 160 8.26 -30.38 14.22
CA GLN A 160 8.64 -29.18 14.97
C GLN A 160 7.99 -27.97 14.33
N TRP A 161 7.22 -27.22 15.11
CA TRP A 161 6.61 -25.98 14.70
C TRP A 161 6.70 -24.94 15.83
N ARG A 162 7.10 -23.75 15.49
CA ARG A 162 7.16 -22.59 16.39
C ARG A 162 6.52 -21.40 15.68
N ALA A 163 5.63 -20.70 16.36
CA ALA A 163 5.17 -19.39 15.95
C ALA A 163 5.33 -18.38 17.07
N THR A 164 5.70 -17.17 16.72
CA THR A 164 5.77 -16.01 17.61
C THR A 164 4.99 -14.86 17.01
N LEU A 165 4.23 -14.15 17.85
CA LEU A 165 3.58 -12.91 17.50
C LEU A 165 4.28 -11.80 18.28
N GLU A 166 4.95 -10.91 17.57
CA GLU A 166 5.78 -9.85 18.13
C GLU A 166 5.18 -8.49 17.80
N LEU A 167 5.28 -7.55 18.76
CA LEU A 167 4.99 -6.14 18.51
C LEU A 167 6.27 -5.47 18.03
N GLY A 168 6.24 -4.86 16.87
CA GLY A 168 7.37 -4.16 16.26
C GLY A 168 6.99 -2.77 15.80
N GLN A 169 8.02 -2.01 15.44
CA GLN A 169 7.87 -0.73 14.73
C GLN A 169 8.68 -0.82 13.44
N ILE A 170 8.06 -0.44 12.33
CA ILE A 170 8.75 -0.28 11.06
C ILE A 170 8.96 1.21 10.85
N SER A 171 10.23 1.62 10.75
CA SER A 171 10.61 2.97 10.33
C SER A 171 10.76 2.96 8.82
N CYS A 172 10.00 3.78 8.14
CA CYS A 172 10.20 4.02 6.71
C CYS A 172 11.25 5.12 6.58
N GLU A 173 12.52 4.75 6.59
CA GLU A 173 13.61 5.63 6.16
C GLU A 173 13.62 5.69 4.62
N ARG A 174 13.63 6.91 4.08
CA ARG A 174 13.81 7.18 2.65
C ARG A 174 14.99 8.09 2.41
#